data_66eeea97bb84a57aaa3b25a6121896c8
#
_entry.id   66eeea97bb84a57aaa3b25a6121896c8
#
_cell.length_a   1.000
_cell.length_b   1.000
_cell.length_c   1.000
_cell.angle_alpha   90.00
_cell.angle_beta   90.00
_cell.angle_gamma   90.00
#
_symmetry.space_group_name_H-M   'P 1'
#
loop_
_entity.id
_entity.type
_entity.pdbx_description
1 polymer ?
#
loop_
_entity_poly.entity_id
_entity_poly.type
_entity_poly.pdbx_seq_one_letter_code
_entity_poly.pdbx_strand_id
1 'polypeptide(L)'
;TESLLSWRLSSFFCVQSLPISSIAFFCGICYSTVLSFIGAYSQALGLLMGGSIFFCTYAVTSFFSRPLIGRFLDHHGGDAVMYPTLIILACCMLTIGFAFHNLVFALGGILLGLSYSTVTSSGQALAIHGVSEEHIGLATSTFFVFADLGVGVGPYVLGSLVPTYGFSSVYFGGAVTAAIAIPLYYLLIGRSGVFSYAQMEQVRNRKMK
;
A
#
# COMPACT_ATOMS: atom_id res chain seq x y z
N THR A 1 -31.90 -11.88 25.84
CA THR A 1 -31.22 -13.18 25.71
C THR A 1 -31.44 -13.78 24.31
N GLU A 2 -31.06 -13.09 23.25
CA GLU A 2 -30.98 -13.69 21.93
C GLU A 2 -30.13 -12.80 21.00
N SER A 3 -28.85 -12.85 21.17
CA SER A 3 -27.89 -12.52 20.09
C SER A 3 -26.53 -13.13 20.39
N LEU A 4 -26.56 -14.36 20.87
CA LEU A 4 -25.34 -15.16 20.97
C LEU A 4 -24.99 -15.64 19.59
N LEU A 5 -23.99 -14.93 19.02
CA LEU A 5 -23.07 -15.44 18.02
C LEU A 5 -23.68 -16.02 16.72
N SER A 6 -24.26 -15.18 15.91
CA SER A 6 -24.16 -15.45 14.48
C SER A 6 -22.71 -15.08 14.06
N TRP A 7 -21.83 -16.05 14.09
CA TRP A 7 -20.47 -15.98 13.54
C TRP A 7 -20.53 -15.90 12.01
N ARG A 8 -21.21 -14.89 11.49
CA ARG A 8 -21.18 -14.61 10.06
C ARG A 8 -19.92 -13.81 9.79
N LEU A 9 -19.11 -14.27 8.86
CA LEU A 9 -17.93 -13.55 8.35
C LEU A 9 -18.26 -12.09 8.02
N SER A 10 -19.50 -11.81 7.61
CA SER A 10 -20.02 -10.45 7.39
C SER A 10 -20.09 -9.57 8.64
N SER A 11 -20.02 -10.15 9.84
CA SER A 11 -19.97 -9.39 11.12
C SER A 11 -18.54 -8.96 11.48
N PHE A 12 -17.52 -9.55 10.81
CA PHE A 12 -16.11 -9.29 11.08
C PHE A 12 -15.44 -8.43 9.98
N PHE A 13 -16.02 -8.36 8.79
CA PHE A 13 -15.47 -7.64 7.66
C PHE A 13 -16.49 -6.71 7.02
N CYS A 14 -16.07 -5.48 6.74
CA CYS A 14 -16.88 -4.54 5.99
C CYS A 14 -16.75 -4.84 4.48
N VAL A 15 -17.81 -5.36 3.87
CA VAL A 15 -17.83 -5.73 2.45
C VAL A 15 -17.49 -4.53 1.53
N GLN A 16 -17.92 -3.34 1.92
CA GLN A 16 -17.69 -2.12 1.14
C GLN A 16 -16.20 -1.72 1.08
N SER A 17 -15.41 -2.06 2.12
CA SER A 17 -13.98 -1.77 2.17
C SER A 17 -13.10 -2.87 1.56
N LEU A 18 -13.65 -4.07 1.27
CA LEU A 18 -12.88 -5.19 0.72
C LEU A 18 -12.10 -4.87 -0.57
N PRO A 19 -12.65 -4.13 -1.56
CA PRO A 19 -11.91 -3.81 -2.77
C PRO A 19 -10.60 -3.07 -2.49
N ILE A 20 -10.65 -2.00 -1.69
CA ILE A 20 -9.45 -1.23 -1.35
C ILE A 20 -8.52 -1.99 -0.40
N SER A 21 -9.08 -2.79 0.50
CA SER A 21 -8.32 -3.66 1.41
C SER A 21 -7.52 -4.72 0.66
N SER A 22 -8.07 -5.27 -0.44
CA SER A 22 -7.35 -6.19 -1.31
C SER A 22 -6.12 -5.53 -1.95
N ILE A 23 -6.21 -4.27 -2.34
CA ILE A 23 -5.06 -3.51 -2.85
C ILE A 23 -4.02 -3.30 -1.74
N ALA A 24 -4.47 -2.96 -0.52
CA ALA A 24 -3.58 -2.82 0.63
C ALA A 24 -2.81 -4.11 0.95
N PHE A 25 -3.41 -5.28 0.76
CA PHE A 25 -2.75 -6.58 0.89
C PHE A 25 -1.55 -6.70 -0.07
N PHE A 26 -1.71 -6.43 -1.36
CA PHE A 26 -0.61 -6.49 -2.33
C PHE A 26 0.48 -5.45 -2.03
N CYS A 27 0.10 -4.24 -1.64
CA CYS A 27 1.05 -3.22 -1.21
C CYS A 27 1.79 -3.61 0.06
N GLY A 28 1.12 -4.30 1.00
CA GLY A 28 1.71 -4.88 2.22
C GLY A 28 2.79 -5.91 1.92
N ILE A 29 2.56 -6.79 0.93
CA ILE A 29 3.56 -7.74 0.43
C ILE A 29 4.82 -7.01 -0.03
N CYS A 30 4.68 -5.99 -0.87
CA CYS A 30 5.81 -5.21 -1.36
C CYS A 30 6.57 -4.52 -0.22
N TYR A 31 5.85 -3.88 0.68
CA TYR A 31 6.42 -3.17 1.82
C TYR A 31 7.21 -4.07 2.76
N SER A 32 6.63 -5.19 3.16
CA SER A 32 7.26 -6.13 4.09
C SER A 32 8.51 -6.78 3.51
N THR A 33 8.50 -7.03 2.21
CA THR A 33 9.65 -7.54 1.47
C THR A 33 10.84 -6.59 1.57
N VAL A 34 10.59 -5.29 1.42
CA VAL A 34 11.64 -4.28 1.59
C VAL A 34 12.15 -4.28 3.03
N LEU A 35 11.24 -4.21 4.02
CA LEU A 35 11.63 -4.19 5.43
C LEU A 35 12.50 -5.40 5.82
N SER A 36 12.15 -6.59 5.32
CA SER A 36 12.80 -7.83 5.71
C SER A 36 14.17 -8.03 5.04
N PHE A 37 14.32 -7.59 3.80
CA PHE A 37 15.49 -7.99 3.00
C PHE A 37 16.44 -6.84 2.64
N ILE A 38 16.07 -5.57 2.80
CA ILE A 38 16.87 -4.42 2.36
C ILE A 38 18.25 -4.37 3.02
N GLY A 39 18.31 -4.69 4.32
CA GLY A 39 19.56 -4.70 5.07
C GLY A 39 20.49 -5.82 4.61
N ALA A 40 19.97 -7.04 4.48
CA ALA A 40 20.74 -8.18 3.99
C ALA A 40 21.18 -8.00 2.53
N TYR A 41 20.32 -7.45 1.70
CA TYR A 41 20.61 -7.16 0.30
C TYR A 41 21.73 -6.12 0.14
N SER A 42 21.67 -5.02 0.88
CA SER A 42 22.72 -3.99 0.86
C SER A 42 24.08 -4.54 1.32
N GLN A 43 24.09 -5.41 2.33
CA GLN A 43 25.30 -6.10 2.80
C GLN A 43 25.86 -7.06 1.74
N ALA A 44 24.99 -7.84 1.09
CA ALA A 44 25.37 -8.79 0.04
C ALA A 44 26.01 -8.07 -1.18
N LEU A 45 25.63 -6.82 -1.43
CA LEU A 45 26.24 -5.96 -2.45
C LEU A 45 27.51 -5.24 -1.98
N GLY A 46 27.94 -5.42 -0.71
CA GLY A 46 29.06 -4.66 -0.15
C GLY A 46 28.74 -3.19 0.17
N LEU A 47 27.47 -2.80 0.12
CA LEU A 47 26.99 -1.44 0.36
C LEU A 47 26.48 -1.31 1.80
N LEU A 48 27.39 -1.36 2.78
CA LEU A 48 27.06 -1.43 4.22
C LEU A 48 26.14 -0.31 4.71
N MET A 49 26.19 0.87 4.11
CA MET A 49 25.32 2.00 4.47
C MET A 49 23.99 2.01 3.69
N GLY A 50 23.81 1.17 2.68
CA GLY A 50 22.65 1.20 1.78
C GLY A 50 21.32 1.08 2.51
N GLY A 51 21.21 0.11 3.42
CA GLY A 51 20.02 -0.09 4.24
C GLY A 51 19.68 1.11 5.13
N SER A 52 20.69 1.69 5.80
CA SER A 52 20.51 2.87 6.68
C SER A 52 20.09 4.10 5.89
N ILE A 53 20.72 4.35 4.75
CA ILE A 53 20.36 5.45 3.84
C ILE A 53 18.93 5.28 3.36
N PHE A 54 18.55 4.05 2.96
CA PHE A 54 17.20 3.73 2.54
C PHE A 54 16.16 4.10 3.61
N PHE A 55 16.33 3.61 4.85
CA PHE A 55 15.38 3.89 5.92
C PHE A 55 15.33 5.35 6.31
N CYS A 56 16.45 6.06 6.28
CA CYS A 56 16.51 7.49 6.56
C CYS A 56 15.70 8.29 5.52
N THR A 57 15.93 8.04 4.23
CA THR A 57 15.20 8.71 3.14
C THR A 57 13.73 8.32 3.11
N TYR A 58 13.40 7.06 3.39
CA TYR A 58 12.03 6.58 3.55
C TYR A 58 11.30 7.34 4.68
N ALA A 59 11.91 7.44 5.86
CA ALA A 59 11.29 8.09 7.01
C ALA A 59 11.02 9.59 6.75
N VAL A 60 12.02 10.30 6.22
CA VAL A 60 11.91 11.73 5.86
C VAL A 60 10.80 11.93 4.82
N THR A 61 10.82 11.13 3.75
CA THR A 61 9.83 11.26 2.69
C THR A 61 8.42 10.93 3.17
N SER A 62 8.25 9.85 3.95
CA SER A 62 6.95 9.48 4.52
C SER A 62 6.38 10.55 5.44
N PHE A 63 7.23 11.23 6.21
CA PHE A 63 6.80 12.30 7.09
C PHE A 63 6.25 13.50 6.31
N PHE A 64 6.96 13.93 5.27
CA PHE A 64 6.55 15.10 4.50
C PHE A 64 5.43 14.79 3.47
N SER A 65 5.35 13.56 2.97
CA SER A 65 4.36 13.20 1.95
C SER A 65 2.93 13.15 2.49
N ARG A 66 2.72 12.71 3.73
CA ARG A 66 1.38 12.53 4.31
C ARG A 66 0.49 13.78 4.24
N PRO A 67 0.91 14.97 4.70
CA PRO A 67 0.06 16.16 4.64
C PRO A 67 -0.16 16.66 3.21
N LEU A 68 0.81 16.46 2.31
CA LEU A 68 0.69 16.85 0.90
C LEU A 68 -0.33 15.98 0.17
N ILE A 69 -0.25 14.67 0.38
CA ILE A 69 -1.11 13.69 -0.27
C ILE A 69 -2.55 13.78 0.24
N GLY A 70 -2.76 14.04 1.54
CA GLY A 70 -4.09 14.28 2.08
C GLY A 70 -4.81 15.41 1.36
N ARG A 71 -4.14 16.55 1.19
CA ARG A 71 -4.69 17.68 0.42
C ARG A 71 -4.95 17.34 -1.03
N PHE A 72 -4.04 16.59 -1.66
CA PHE A 72 -4.19 16.18 -3.05
C PHE A 72 -5.37 15.24 -3.24
N LEU A 73 -5.58 14.30 -2.31
CA LEU A 73 -6.73 13.41 -2.28
C LEU A 73 -8.05 14.18 -2.22
N ASP A 74 -8.12 15.21 -1.34
CA ASP A 74 -9.31 16.04 -1.17
C ASP A 74 -9.68 16.84 -2.43
N HIS A 75 -8.68 17.20 -3.24
CA HIS A 75 -8.88 18.03 -4.43
C HIS A 75 -9.07 17.23 -5.73
N HIS A 76 -8.47 16.05 -5.86
CA HIS A 76 -8.43 15.30 -7.13
C HIS A 76 -9.15 13.95 -7.08
N GLY A 77 -9.57 13.51 -5.88
CA GLY A 77 -10.23 12.22 -5.70
C GLY A 77 -9.27 11.03 -5.56
N GLY A 78 -9.84 9.88 -5.19
CA GLY A 78 -9.07 8.67 -4.87
C GLY A 78 -8.33 8.08 -6.06
N ASP A 79 -8.96 8.03 -7.22
CA ASP A 79 -8.36 7.42 -8.41
C ASP A 79 -7.10 8.17 -8.87
N ALA A 80 -7.13 9.53 -8.83
CA ALA A 80 -5.99 10.37 -9.19
C ALA A 80 -4.79 10.20 -8.26
N VAL A 81 -5.01 9.71 -7.04
CA VAL A 81 -3.97 9.43 -6.05
C VAL A 81 -3.47 7.99 -6.18
N MET A 82 -4.38 7.02 -6.28
CA MET A 82 -4.03 5.60 -6.18
C MET A 82 -3.28 5.08 -7.40
N TYR A 83 -3.66 5.47 -8.63
CA TYR A 83 -2.94 5.01 -9.83
C TYR A 83 -1.46 5.42 -9.84
N PRO A 84 -1.09 6.72 -9.68
CA PRO A 84 0.31 7.10 -9.59
C PRO A 84 1.04 6.40 -8.45
N THR A 85 0.37 6.22 -7.31
CA THR A 85 0.95 5.56 -6.14
C THR A 85 1.35 4.12 -6.43
N LEU A 86 0.50 3.33 -7.09
CA LEU A 86 0.80 1.95 -7.46
C LEU A 86 1.92 1.87 -8.50
N ILE A 87 1.95 2.81 -9.46
CA ILE A 87 3.04 2.92 -10.44
C ILE A 87 4.37 3.26 -9.73
N ILE A 88 4.37 4.22 -8.81
CA ILE A 88 5.56 4.59 -8.02
C ILE A 88 6.04 3.40 -7.19
N LEU A 89 5.12 2.59 -6.63
CA LEU A 89 5.48 1.38 -5.89
C LEU A 89 6.16 0.34 -6.79
N ALA A 90 5.65 0.11 -7.99
CA ALA A 90 6.27 -0.79 -8.96
C ALA A 90 7.66 -0.28 -9.38
N CYS A 91 7.79 1.02 -9.66
CA CYS A 91 9.08 1.65 -9.97
C CYS A 91 10.06 1.55 -8.79
N CYS A 92 9.59 1.70 -7.55
CA CYS A 92 10.39 1.51 -6.35
C CYS A 92 10.99 0.11 -6.29
N MET A 93 10.17 -0.91 -6.47
CA MET A 93 10.61 -2.31 -6.47
C MET A 93 11.66 -2.56 -7.56
N LEU A 94 11.42 -2.08 -8.79
CA LEU A 94 12.39 -2.20 -9.89
C LEU A 94 13.70 -1.47 -9.57
N THR A 95 13.62 -0.25 -9.04
CA THR A 95 14.81 0.55 -8.68
C THR A 95 15.67 -0.19 -7.68
N ILE A 96 15.08 -0.76 -6.63
CA ILE A 96 15.83 -1.53 -5.63
C ILE A 96 16.38 -2.83 -6.25
N GLY A 97 15.62 -3.52 -7.09
CA GLY A 97 16.05 -4.75 -7.77
C GLY A 97 17.31 -4.56 -8.62
N PHE A 98 17.51 -3.37 -9.19
CA PHE A 98 18.71 -2.96 -9.95
C PHE A 98 19.73 -2.20 -9.09
N ALA A 99 19.71 -2.32 -7.77
CA ALA A 99 20.63 -1.56 -6.92
C ALA A 99 22.08 -1.98 -7.12
N PHE A 100 22.94 -1.01 -7.38
CA PHE A 100 24.39 -1.17 -7.53
C PHE A 100 25.19 -0.08 -6.80
N HIS A 101 24.51 0.91 -6.23
CA HIS A 101 25.13 2.04 -5.53
C HIS A 101 24.21 2.57 -4.42
N ASN A 102 24.78 3.19 -3.37
CA ASN A 102 24.05 3.74 -2.23
C ASN A 102 22.96 4.76 -2.63
N LEU A 103 23.17 5.53 -3.71
CA LEU A 103 22.16 6.47 -4.22
C LEU A 103 20.89 5.78 -4.71
N VAL A 104 21.00 4.55 -5.22
CA VAL A 104 19.82 3.78 -5.66
C VAL A 104 18.97 3.38 -4.45
N PHE A 105 19.60 3.04 -3.32
CA PHE A 105 18.88 2.80 -2.05
C PHE A 105 18.21 4.08 -1.55
N ALA A 106 18.87 5.24 -1.65
CA ALA A 106 18.25 6.52 -1.29
C ALA A 106 17.02 6.82 -2.14
N LEU A 107 17.11 6.62 -3.46
CA LEU A 107 15.99 6.79 -4.38
C LEU A 107 14.85 5.80 -4.08
N GLY A 108 15.18 4.53 -3.84
CA GLY A 108 14.22 3.52 -3.42
C GLY A 108 13.47 3.92 -2.15
N GLY A 109 14.18 4.47 -1.14
CA GLY A 109 13.57 4.96 0.10
C GLY A 109 12.59 6.12 -0.16
N ILE A 110 12.96 7.06 -1.04
CA ILE A 110 12.06 8.16 -1.45
C ILE A 110 10.81 7.61 -2.13
N LEU A 111 10.97 6.72 -3.10
CA LEU A 111 9.85 6.14 -3.83
C LEU A 111 8.92 5.32 -2.92
N LEU A 112 9.48 4.54 -1.98
CA LEU A 112 8.66 3.80 -1.01
C LEU A 112 7.95 4.74 -0.05
N GLY A 113 8.62 5.80 0.41
CA GLY A 113 8.04 6.82 1.27
C GLY A 113 6.85 7.53 0.61
N LEU A 114 6.95 7.84 -0.66
CA LEU A 114 5.84 8.42 -1.43
C LEU A 114 4.70 7.41 -1.66
N SER A 115 5.02 6.17 -2.03
CA SER A 115 4.00 5.18 -2.39
C SER A 115 3.31 4.57 -1.18
N TYR A 116 4.05 3.91 -0.29
CA TYR A 116 3.43 3.16 0.80
C TYR A 116 2.74 4.05 1.84
N SER A 117 3.31 5.24 2.15
CA SER A 117 2.63 6.19 3.05
C SER A 117 1.31 6.70 2.44
N THR A 118 1.25 6.82 1.12
CA THR A 118 0.03 7.19 0.39
C THR A 118 -1.01 6.08 0.45
N VAL A 119 -0.61 4.83 0.19
CA VAL A 119 -1.52 3.68 0.28
C VAL A 119 -2.14 3.59 1.68
N THR A 120 -1.34 3.74 2.73
CA THR A 120 -1.84 3.62 4.12
C THR A 120 -2.77 4.78 4.50
N SER A 121 -2.43 6.02 4.17
CA SER A 121 -3.25 7.19 4.54
C SER A 121 -4.47 7.35 3.64
N SER A 122 -4.29 7.34 2.31
CA SER A 122 -5.39 7.50 1.37
C SER A 122 -6.26 6.25 1.28
N GLY A 123 -5.64 5.05 1.32
CA GLY A 123 -6.37 3.79 1.30
C GLY A 123 -7.30 3.65 2.51
N GLN A 124 -6.85 4.04 3.71
CA GLN A 124 -7.70 4.06 4.90
C GLN A 124 -8.86 5.05 4.74
N ALA A 125 -8.60 6.27 4.24
CA ALA A 125 -9.65 7.26 3.99
C ALA A 125 -10.68 6.75 2.98
N LEU A 126 -10.24 6.06 1.92
CA LEU A 126 -11.12 5.45 0.93
C LEU A 126 -11.89 4.24 1.50
N ALA A 127 -11.29 3.45 2.39
CA ALA A 127 -11.94 2.31 3.03
C ALA A 127 -13.17 2.69 3.86
N ILE A 128 -13.17 3.87 4.46
CA ILE A 128 -14.29 4.40 5.25
C ILE A 128 -15.25 5.27 4.41
N HIS A 129 -14.91 5.54 3.15
CA HIS A 129 -15.74 6.38 2.29
C HIS A 129 -17.07 5.71 1.97
N GLY A 130 -18.18 6.41 2.26
CA GLY A 130 -19.54 5.88 2.03
C GLY A 130 -20.03 4.85 3.05
N VAL A 131 -19.23 4.54 4.07
CA VAL A 131 -19.60 3.66 5.18
C VAL A 131 -20.34 4.47 6.24
N SER A 132 -21.38 3.88 6.88
CA SER A 132 -22.09 4.50 7.99
C SER A 132 -21.20 4.68 9.22
N GLU A 133 -21.46 5.68 10.04
CA GLU A 133 -20.63 6.02 11.20
C GLU A 133 -20.43 4.82 12.16
N GLU A 134 -21.46 3.99 12.32
CA GLU A 134 -21.43 2.78 13.16
C GLU A 134 -20.45 1.70 12.65
N HIS A 135 -20.15 1.69 11.34
CA HIS A 135 -19.30 0.69 10.69
C HIS A 135 -17.89 1.20 10.32
N ILE A 136 -17.56 2.47 10.62
CA ILE A 136 -16.23 3.05 10.32
C ILE A 136 -15.11 2.23 10.98
N GLY A 137 -15.30 1.82 12.24
CA GLY A 137 -14.34 0.99 12.95
C GLY A 137 -14.12 -0.36 12.26
N LEU A 138 -15.20 -1.00 11.81
CA LEU A 138 -15.12 -2.27 11.10
C LEU A 138 -14.45 -2.14 9.74
N ALA A 139 -14.73 -1.07 8.98
CA ALA A 139 -14.10 -0.79 7.70
C ALA A 139 -12.59 -0.55 7.86
N THR A 140 -12.19 0.25 8.86
CA THR A 140 -10.79 0.51 9.19
C THR A 140 -10.07 -0.77 9.61
N SER A 141 -10.68 -1.58 10.47
CA SER A 141 -10.11 -2.86 10.91
C SER A 141 -9.94 -3.82 9.74
N THR A 142 -10.93 -3.91 8.84
CA THR A 142 -10.84 -4.73 7.62
C THR A 142 -9.64 -4.31 6.77
N PHE A 143 -9.46 -3.01 6.55
CA PHE A 143 -8.34 -2.48 5.77
C PHE A 143 -6.98 -2.87 6.36
N PHE A 144 -6.79 -2.67 7.67
CA PHE A 144 -5.52 -3.00 8.31
C PHE A 144 -5.27 -4.49 8.42
N VAL A 145 -6.30 -5.32 8.68
CA VAL A 145 -6.14 -6.78 8.67
C VAL A 145 -5.61 -7.28 7.32
N PHE A 146 -6.14 -6.77 6.22
CA PHE A 146 -5.64 -7.15 4.89
C PHE A 146 -4.22 -6.62 4.63
N ALA A 147 -3.92 -5.38 5.02
CA ALA A 147 -2.57 -4.83 4.91
C ALA A 147 -1.56 -5.66 5.71
N ASP A 148 -1.88 -6.00 6.96
CA ASP A 148 -1.02 -6.77 7.86
C ASP A 148 -0.86 -8.23 7.41
N LEU A 149 -1.91 -8.84 6.85
CA LEU A 149 -1.80 -10.14 6.19
C LEU A 149 -0.81 -10.10 5.03
N GLY A 150 -0.83 -9.04 4.21
CA GLY A 150 0.16 -8.83 3.16
C GLY A 150 1.58 -8.70 3.73
N VAL A 151 1.74 -7.95 4.81
CA VAL A 151 3.01 -7.80 5.52
C VAL A 151 3.52 -9.13 6.06
N GLY A 152 2.65 -9.97 6.61
CA GLY A 152 3.03 -11.29 7.13
C GLY A 152 3.39 -12.30 6.03
N VAL A 153 2.63 -12.31 4.94
CA VAL A 153 2.79 -13.27 3.84
C VAL A 153 3.96 -12.91 2.92
N GLY A 154 4.24 -11.62 2.73
CA GLY A 154 5.22 -11.13 1.77
C GLY A 154 6.61 -11.75 1.92
N PRO A 155 7.27 -11.70 3.09
CA PRO A 155 8.59 -12.27 3.29
C PRO A 155 8.64 -13.78 3.09
N TYR A 156 7.55 -14.48 3.41
CA TYR A 156 7.47 -15.93 3.20
C TYR A 156 7.42 -16.28 1.71
N VAL A 157 6.53 -15.64 0.96
CA VAL A 157 6.32 -15.93 -0.46
C VAL A 157 7.50 -15.44 -1.31
N LEU A 158 7.87 -14.17 -1.19
CA LEU A 158 8.94 -13.61 -2.00
C LEU A 158 10.34 -14.00 -1.48
N GLY A 159 10.48 -14.19 -0.17
CA GLY A 159 11.74 -14.66 0.42
C GLY A 159 12.15 -16.06 -0.01
N SER A 160 11.18 -16.91 -0.40
CA SER A 160 11.49 -18.23 -0.96
C SER A 160 12.29 -18.18 -2.27
N LEU A 161 12.33 -17.03 -2.94
CA LEU A 161 13.12 -16.81 -4.15
C LEU A 161 14.61 -16.58 -3.86
N VAL A 162 14.96 -16.11 -2.64
CA VAL A 162 16.34 -15.74 -2.28
C VAL A 162 17.34 -16.89 -2.45
N PRO A 163 17.07 -18.13 -1.98
CA PRO A 163 18.05 -19.22 -2.09
C PRO A 163 18.36 -19.62 -3.54
N THR A 164 17.40 -19.44 -4.45
CA THR A 164 17.53 -19.91 -5.84
C THR A 164 18.01 -18.80 -6.78
N TYR A 165 17.51 -17.57 -6.59
CA TYR A 165 17.71 -16.47 -7.53
C TYR A 165 18.40 -15.24 -6.92
N GLY A 166 18.73 -15.28 -5.62
CA GLY A 166 19.38 -14.19 -4.90
C GLY A 166 18.40 -13.07 -4.49
N PHE A 167 18.92 -12.07 -3.77
CA PHE A 167 18.09 -10.99 -3.19
C PHE A 167 17.39 -10.10 -4.22
N SER A 168 18.00 -9.85 -5.37
CA SER A 168 17.38 -9.02 -6.43
C SER A 168 16.04 -9.59 -6.91
N SER A 169 15.90 -10.93 -6.95
CA SER A 169 14.68 -11.61 -7.39
C SER A 169 13.45 -11.28 -6.55
N VAL A 170 13.65 -11.03 -5.26
CA VAL A 170 12.60 -10.66 -4.31
C VAL A 170 11.97 -9.32 -4.71
N TYR A 171 12.79 -8.36 -5.13
CA TYR A 171 12.33 -7.04 -5.57
C TYR A 171 11.68 -7.11 -6.96
N PHE A 172 12.19 -7.94 -7.86
CA PHE A 172 11.50 -8.18 -9.14
C PHE A 172 10.15 -8.87 -8.93
N GLY A 173 10.05 -9.84 -8.01
CA GLY A 173 8.78 -10.43 -7.60
C GLY A 173 7.84 -9.39 -6.98
N GLY A 174 8.37 -8.50 -6.14
CA GLY A 174 7.63 -7.36 -5.61
C GLY A 174 7.13 -6.39 -6.71
N ALA A 175 7.94 -6.14 -7.73
CA ALA A 175 7.53 -5.31 -8.87
C ALA A 175 6.38 -5.95 -9.66
N VAL A 176 6.42 -7.26 -9.89
CA VAL A 176 5.32 -8.00 -10.50
C VAL A 176 4.06 -7.92 -9.63
N THR A 177 4.20 -8.09 -8.31
CA THR A 177 3.09 -7.97 -7.35
C THR A 177 2.46 -6.58 -7.39
N ALA A 178 3.27 -5.52 -7.41
CA ALA A 178 2.80 -4.14 -7.54
C ALA A 178 2.14 -3.90 -8.91
N ALA A 179 2.69 -4.46 -9.99
CA ALA A 179 2.12 -4.36 -11.32
C ALA A 179 0.75 -5.05 -11.44
N ILE A 180 0.55 -6.18 -10.74
CA ILE A 180 -0.75 -6.87 -10.65
C ILE A 180 -1.78 -6.03 -9.87
N ALA A 181 -1.35 -5.29 -8.85
CA ALA A 181 -2.24 -4.43 -8.09
C ALA A 181 -2.88 -3.32 -8.94
N ILE A 182 -2.24 -2.86 -10.03
CA ILE A 182 -2.77 -1.81 -10.91
C ILE A 182 -4.04 -2.25 -11.65
N PRO A 183 -4.03 -3.32 -12.47
CA PRO A 183 -5.25 -3.80 -13.12
C PRO A 183 -6.30 -4.29 -12.12
N LEU A 184 -5.87 -4.84 -10.98
CA LEU A 184 -6.79 -5.24 -9.92
C LEU A 184 -7.54 -4.03 -9.35
N TYR A 185 -6.84 -2.92 -9.10
CA TYR A 185 -7.45 -1.66 -8.70
C TYR A 185 -8.47 -1.18 -9.74
N TYR A 186 -8.11 -1.21 -11.02
CA TYR A 186 -9.02 -0.83 -12.10
C TYR A 186 -10.29 -1.70 -12.13
N LEU A 187 -10.16 -3.02 -12.01
CA LEU A 187 -11.28 -3.96 -12.06
C LEU A 187 -12.21 -3.84 -10.86
N LEU A 188 -11.65 -3.66 -9.66
CA LEU A 188 -12.42 -3.65 -8.41
C LEU A 188 -13.02 -2.28 -8.09
N ILE A 189 -12.34 -1.21 -8.47
CA ILE A 189 -12.66 0.16 -8.01
C ILE A 189 -12.79 1.12 -9.19
N GLY A 190 -11.78 1.20 -10.05
CA GLY A 190 -11.72 2.18 -11.13
C GLY A 190 -12.89 2.08 -12.11
N ARG A 191 -13.36 0.87 -12.41
CA ARG A 191 -14.51 0.65 -13.30
C ARG A 191 -15.84 1.15 -12.70
N SER A 192 -15.97 1.13 -11.38
CA SER A 192 -17.18 1.57 -10.69
C SER A 192 -17.25 3.09 -10.49
N GLY A 193 -16.10 3.79 -10.64
CA GLY A 193 -16.00 5.24 -10.45
C GLY A 193 -16.31 5.71 -9.03
N VAL A 194 -16.39 4.80 -8.05
CA VAL A 194 -16.82 5.09 -6.67
C VAL A 194 -15.94 6.16 -6.01
N PHE A 195 -14.66 6.21 -6.36
CA PHE A 195 -13.70 7.19 -5.83
C PHE A 195 -13.37 8.31 -6.83
N SER A 196 -14.18 8.46 -7.88
CA SER A 196 -14.08 9.60 -8.79
C SER A 196 -14.38 10.92 -8.04
N TYR A 197 -13.66 11.98 -8.41
CA TYR A 197 -13.83 13.31 -7.81
C TYR A 197 -15.30 13.76 -7.75
N ALA A 198 -16.06 13.53 -8.81
CA ALA A 198 -17.46 13.92 -8.89
C ALA A 198 -18.34 13.24 -7.82
N GLN A 199 -18.10 11.98 -7.50
CA GLN A 199 -18.87 11.27 -6.47
C GLN A 199 -18.43 11.68 -5.05
N MET A 200 -17.12 11.88 -4.83
CA MET A 200 -16.63 12.35 -3.54
C MET A 200 -17.17 13.75 -3.20
N GLU A 201 -17.27 14.64 -4.18
CA GLU A 201 -17.86 15.97 -4.02
C GLU A 201 -19.36 15.91 -3.71
N GLN A 202 -20.11 15.02 -4.34
CA GLN A 202 -21.54 14.84 -4.06
C GLN A 202 -21.78 14.35 -2.61
N VAL A 203 -20.97 13.42 -2.11
CA VAL A 203 -21.07 12.93 -0.73
C VAL A 203 -20.72 14.02 0.27
N ARG A 204 -19.68 14.82 -0.02
CA ARG A 204 -19.29 15.97 0.80
C ARG A 204 -20.43 17.02 0.89
N ASN A 205 -21.05 17.34 -0.23
CA ASN A 205 -22.14 18.32 -0.30
C ASN A 205 -23.43 17.84 0.39
N ARG A 206 -23.67 16.51 0.43
CA ARG A 206 -24.78 15.92 1.20
C ARG A 206 -24.59 15.97 2.71
N LYS A 207 -23.35 15.86 3.20
CA LYS A 207 -23.05 15.94 4.64
C LYS A 207 -23.05 17.37 5.19
N MET A 208 -23.00 18.39 4.34
CA MET A 208 -23.07 19.81 4.74
C MET A 208 -24.49 20.40 4.71
N LYS A 209 -25.49 19.63 4.27
CA LYS A 209 -26.92 19.95 4.34
C LYS A 209 -27.60 19.19 5.48
#